data_14da9e2b58698f290d61eccbe499bca7
#
_entry.id   14da9e2b58698f290d61eccbe499bca7
#
_cell.length_a   1.000
_cell.length_b   1.000
_cell.length_c   1.000
_cell.angle_alpha   90.00
_cell.angle_beta   90.00
_cell.angle_gamma   90.00
#
_symmetry.space_group_name_H-M   'P 1'
#
loop_
_entity.id
_entity.type
_entity.pdbx_description
1 polymer ?
#
loop_
_entity_poly.entity_id
_entity_poly.type
_entity_poly.pdbx_seq_one_letter_code
_entity_poly.pdbx_strand_id
1 'polypeptide(L)'
;MIGPYFSVFEIIQQSLQLIGAVSFGESIEAAVSQSSLLQLNSLLRKWSNSYMNYTTYDEIYVTSANKPFISMGSAINGEFATSSLGDISARPATIDQVDIIMGTLTFPVDIKTYSEYTRIALKNIVSIPKFCSYKEGMPFNELWFFPIIPSSYSVRVVGKSYLPQYTNISESVIMPPEYVEALIYNLALHLAPMFGQNASEGLIMMANSGMKHIKHKNVLTNIPRVINDFGQGG
;
A
#
# COMPACT_ATOMS: atom_id res chain seq x y z
N MET A 1 -9.83 16.71 -16.04
CA MET A 1 -9.86 17.82 -15.06
C MET A 1 -9.11 17.33 -13.83
N ILE A 2 -7.87 17.79 -13.62
CA ILE A 2 -7.07 17.43 -12.45
C ILE A 2 -7.61 18.33 -11.33
N GLY A 3 -8.23 17.74 -10.30
CA GLY A 3 -8.77 18.48 -9.16
C GLY A 3 -7.66 19.20 -8.37
N PRO A 4 -7.99 20.11 -7.48
CA PRO A 4 -7.00 20.81 -6.67
C PRO A 4 -6.23 19.79 -5.83
N TYR A 5 -4.93 19.70 -6.04
CA TYR A 5 -4.06 18.93 -5.18
C TYR A 5 -3.90 19.71 -3.87
N PHE A 6 -4.23 19.06 -2.76
CA PHE A 6 -3.92 19.60 -1.44
C PHE A 6 -2.43 19.35 -1.13
N SER A 7 -1.76 20.34 -0.59
CA SER A 7 -0.47 20.14 0.05
C SER A 7 -0.66 19.49 1.43
N VAL A 8 0.37 18.83 1.92
CA VAL A 8 0.39 18.31 3.30
C VAL A 8 0.13 19.42 4.30
N PHE A 9 0.68 20.62 4.05
CA PHE A 9 0.47 21.80 4.88
C PHE A 9 -1.01 22.18 4.95
N GLU A 10 -1.73 22.21 3.84
CA GLU A 10 -3.17 22.55 3.81
C GLU A 10 -4.02 21.54 4.58
N ILE A 11 -3.70 20.25 4.50
CA ILE A 11 -4.37 19.21 5.28
C ILE A 11 -4.14 19.41 6.76
N ILE A 12 -2.89 19.66 7.17
CA ILE A 12 -2.55 19.94 8.57
C ILE A 12 -3.27 21.20 9.06
N GLN A 13 -3.24 22.27 8.26
CA GLN A 13 -3.89 23.54 8.60
C GLN A 13 -5.39 23.37 8.81
N GLN A 14 -6.08 22.72 7.87
CA GLN A 14 -7.51 22.45 7.99
C GLN A 14 -7.84 21.59 9.21
N SER A 15 -7.01 20.59 9.50
CA SER A 15 -7.19 19.72 10.67
C SER A 15 -7.05 20.49 11.99
N LEU A 16 -6.07 21.40 12.08
CA LEU A 16 -5.86 22.25 13.25
C LEU A 16 -6.98 23.30 13.43
N GLN A 17 -7.50 23.84 12.33
CA GLN A 17 -8.64 24.74 12.34
C GLN A 17 -9.93 24.06 12.83
N LEU A 18 -10.16 22.82 12.43
CA LEU A 18 -11.33 22.04 12.87
C LEU A 18 -11.40 21.81 14.37
N ILE A 19 -10.26 21.74 15.04
CA ILE A 19 -10.18 21.62 16.51
C ILE A 19 -10.02 22.97 17.22
N GLY A 20 -9.96 24.08 16.47
CA GLY A 20 -9.80 25.42 17.03
C GLY A 20 -8.41 25.72 17.59
N ALA A 21 -7.39 24.91 17.23
CA ALA A 21 -6.00 25.12 17.65
C ALA A 21 -5.30 26.24 16.88
N VAL A 22 -5.77 26.55 15.67
CA VAL A 22 -5.27 27.64 14.81
C VAL A 22 -6.46 28.39 14.24
N SER A 23 -6.40 29.72 14.25
CA SER A 23 -7.44 30.59 13.70
C SER A 23 -7.32 30.70 12.17
N PHE A 24 -8.41 31.09 11.51
CA PHE A 24 -8.39 31.36 10.07
C PHE A 24 -7.41 32.49 9.75
N GLY A 25 -6.47 32.22 8.81
CA GLY A 25 -5.46 33.20 8.41
C GLY A 25 -4.23 33.29 9.31
N GLU A 26 -4.20 32.51 10.37
CA GLU A 26 -3.04 32.41 11.26
C GLU A 26 -1.97 31.46 10.67
N SER A 27 -0.70 31.83 10.81
CA SER A 27 0.43 30.99 10.41
C SER A 27 0.71 29.92 11.45
N ILE A 28 0.94 28.70 11.00
CA ILE A 28 1.30 27.59 11.87
C ILE A 28 2.79 27.66 12.20
N GLU A 29 3.13 27.53 13.47
CA GLU A 29 4.51 27.44 13.93
C GLU A 29 5.22 26.19 13.34
N ALA A 30 6.49 26.32 13.00
CA ALA A 30 7.25 25.23 12.37
C ALA A 30 7.31 23.96 13.24
N ALA A 31 7.42 24.10 14.56
CA ALA A 31 7.42 22.97 15.49
C ALA A 31 6.07 22.23 15.50
N VAL A 32 4.96 22.97 15.45
CA VAL A 32 3.61 22.41 15.35
C VAL A 32 3.42 21.68 14.03
N SER A 33 3.85 22.27 12.91
CA SER A 33 3.78 21.66 11.59
C SER A 33 4.54 20.32 11.53
N GLN A 34 5.75 20.29 12.08
CA GLN A 34 6.58 19.07 12.11
C GLN A 34 5.96 17.98 12.97
N SER A 35 5.45 18.31 14.16
CA SER A 35 4.75 17.36 15.02
C SER A 35 3.49 16.80 14.36
N SER A 36 2.73 17.68 13.69
CA SER A 36 1.51 17.28 12.95
C SER A 36 1.83 16.38 11.75
N LEU A 37 2.95 16.60 11.05
CA LEU A 37 3.44 15.73 9.98
C LEU A 37 3.73 14.31 10.51
N LEU A 38 4.34 14.17 11.67
CA LEU A 38 4.57 12.87 12.30
C LEU A 38 3.26 12.15 12.61
N GLN A 39 2.24 12.88 13.11
CA GLN A 39 0.91 12.32 13.38
C GLN A 39 0.20 11.90 12.09
N LEU A 40 0.30 12.70 11.04
CA LEU A 40 -0.22 12.35 9.71
C LEU A 40 0.38 11.04 9.20
N ASN A 41 1.69 10.91 9.24
CA ASN A 41 2.38 9.70 8.82
C ASN A 41 2.00 8.48 9.69
N SER A 42 1.83 8.67 10.99
CA SER A 42 1.34 7.62 11.90
C SER A 42 -0.07 7.16 11.53
N LEU A 43 -0.96 8.10 11.23
CA LEU A 43 -2.33 7.81 10.77
C LEU A 43 -2.34 7.05 9.43
N LEU A 44 -1.52 7.47 8.46
CA LEU A 44 -1.41 6.80 7.16
C LEU A 44 -0.87 5.36 7.29
N ARG A 45 0.09 5.12 8.19
CA ARG A 45 0.55 3.75 8.51
C ARG A 45 -0.56 2.89 9.09
N LYS A 46 -1.32 3.44 10.03
CA LYS A 46 -2.47 2.75 10.63
C LYS A 46 -3.53 2.41 9.58
N TRP A 47 -3.80 3.32 8.65
CA TRP A 47 -4.73 3.09 7.55
C TRP A 47 -4.23 2.03 6.58
N SER A 48 -2.95 2.05 6.22
CA SER A 48 -2.33 1.02 5.38
C SER A 48 -2.52 -0.39 5.94
N ASN A 49 -2.37 -0.55 7.26
CA ASN A 49 -2.59 -1.83 7.94
C ASN A 49 -4.07 -2.22 8.09
N SER A 50 -4.99 -1.28 7.80
CA SER A 50 -6.44 -1.48 7.94
C SER A 50 -7.16 -1.69 6.61
N TYR A 51 -6.46 -2.17 5.58
CA TYR A 51 -6.99 -2.41 4.23
C TYR A 51 -7.58 -1.17 3.55
N MET A 52 -7.03 0.01 3.83
CA MET A 52 -7.41 1.26 3.18
C MET A 52 -6.51 1.63 1.99
N ASN A 53 -5.77 0.67 1.45
CA ASN A 53 -4.86 0.88 0.33
C ASN A 53 -5.65 0.97 -0.98
N TYR A 54 -5.45 2.03 -1.75
CA TYR A 54 -6.11 2.26 -3.02
C TYR A 54 -5.18 2.06 -4.23
N THR A 55 -3.86 2.11 -4.01
CA THR A 55 -2.88 1.99 -5.08
C THR A 55 -2.53 0.54 -5.32
N THR A 56 -2.66 0.10 -6.57
CA THR A 56 -2.20 -1.22 -6.99
C THR A 56 -0.69 -1.23 -7.13
N TYR A 57 -0.09 -2.26 -6.58
CA TYR A 57 1.30 -2.61 -6.76
C TYR A 57 1.37 -3.59 -7.94
N ASP A 58 2.18 -3.29 -8.94
CA ASP A 58 2.38 -4.15 -10.12
C ASP A 58 3.83 -3.99 -10.59
N GLU A 59 4.66 -4.96 -10.22
CA GLU A 59 6.10 -4.93 -10.46
C GLU A 59 6.58 -6.20 -11.12
N ILE A 60 7.56 -6.06 -12.02
CA ILE A 60 8.19 -7.18 -12.70
C ILE A 60 9.67 -7.23 -12.31
N TYR A 61 10.07 -8.36 -11.78
CA TYR A 61 11.46 -8.67 -11.45
C TYR A 61 12.04 -9.65 -12.46
N VAL A 62 13.20 -9.32 -13.02
CA VAL A 62 13.92 -10.18 -13.95
C VAL A 62 14.97 -10.99 -13.18
N THR A 63 14.86 -12.30 -13.20
CA THR A 63 15.80 -13.17 -12.49
C THR A 63 17.12 -13.28 -13.26
N SER A 64 18.23 -12.93 -12.62
CA SER A 64 19.58 -13.05 -13.18
C SER A 64 20.28 -14.38 -12.86
N ALA A 65 19.76 -15.13 -11.89
CA ALA A 65 20.28 -16.42 -11.46
C ALA A 65 19.14 -17.32 -10.96
N ASN A 66 19.42 -18.63 -10.83
CA ASN A 66 18.49 -19.54 -10.19
C ASN A 66 18.40 -19.21 -8.70
N LYS A 67 17.28 -18.69 -8.27
CA LYS A 67 17.07 -18.28 -6.88
C LYS A 67 15.85 -18.95 -6.26
N PRO A 68 15.95 -19.44 -5.01
CA PRO A 68 14.82 -20.01 -4.31
C PRO A 68 13.83 -18.95 -3.80
N PHE A 69 14.27 -17.70 -3.67
CA PHE A 69 13.44 -16.58 -3.22
C PHE A 69 13.88 -15.27 -3.84
N ILE A 70 12.99 -14.29 -3.79
CA ILE A 70 13.22 -12.90 -4.17
C ILE A 70 13.00 -12.05 -2.91
N SER A 71 13.94 -11.16 -2.59
CA SER A 71 13.80 -10.21 -1.50
C SER A 71 13.07 -8.95 -1.96
N MET A 72 12.13 -8.47 -1.14
CA MET A 72 11.34 -7.26 -1.39
C MET A 72 11.53 -6.29 -0.23
N GLY A 73 11.87 -5.03 -0.51
CA GLY A 73 12.11 -4.05 0.55
C GLY A 73 12.67 -2.73 0.06
N SER A 74 13.34 -2.01 0.96
CA SER A 74 13.88 -0.68 0.71
C SER A 74 14.88 -0.65 -0.45
N ALA A 75 14.90 0.47 -1.14
CA ALA A 75 15.66 0.75 -2.36
C ALA A 75 17.16 0.41 -2.31
N ILE A 76 17.79 0.44 -1.15
CA ILE A 76 19.25 0.30 -1.04
C ILE A 76 19.70 -1.17 -1.06
N ASN A 77 18.84 -2.12 -0.66
CA ASN A 77 19.23 -3.52 -0.45
C ASN A 77 18.18 -4.56 -0.92
N GLY A 78 17.09 -4.14 -1.56
CA GLY A 78 16.08 -5.05 -2.10
C GLY A 78 16.49 -5.62 -3.45
N GLU A 79 16.10 -6.84 -3.76
CA GLU A 79 16.33 -7.49 -5.06
C GLU A 79 15.16 -7.32 -6.02
N PHE A 80 14.12 -6.66 -5.58
CA PHE A 80 12.93 -6.39 -6.37
C PHE A 80 13.06 -5.03 -7.06
N ALA A 81 13.25 -5.03 -8.36
CA ALA A 81 13.43 -3.84 -9.18
C ALA A 81 12.52 -3.87 -10.41
N THR A 82 12.07 -2.71 -10.86
CA THR A 82 11.37 -2.58 -12.14
C THR A 82 12.34 -2.75 -13.29
N SER A 83 11.97 -3.54 -14.28
CA SER A 83 12.80 -3.83 -15.44
C SER A 83 13.05 -2.63 -16.37
N SER A 84 12.23 -1.58 -16.27
CA SER A 84 12.23 -0.46 -17.21
C SER A 84 13.01 0.77 -16.76
N LEU A 85 13.25 0.95 -15.46
CA LEU A 85 13.82 2.20 -14.91
C LEU A 85 14.96 2.00 -13.91
N GLY A 86 15.29 0.76 -13.56
CA GLY A 86 16.27 0.47 -12.50
C GLY A 86 15.80 0.90 -11.10
N ASP A 87 14.53 1.30 -10.96
CA ASP A 87 13.96 1.65 -9.67
C ASP A 87 13.75 0.40 -8.83
N ILE A 88 14.08 0.49 -7.56
CA ILE A 88 13.86 -0.59 -6.61
C ILE A 88 12.49 -0.41 -5.99
N SER A 89 11.70 -1.46 -6.07
CA SER A 89 10.33 -1.45 -5.60
C SER A 89 10.24 -1.42 -4.07
N ALA A 90 9.25 -0.71 -3.57
CA ALA A 90 8.92 -0.74 -2.16
C ALA A 90 8.25 -2.08 -1.80
N ARG A 91 8.30 -2.43 -0.51
CA ARG A 91 7.57 -3.56 0.06
C ARG A 91 6.07 -3.44 -0.21
N PRO A 92 5.39 -4.44 -0.80
CA PRO A 92 3.94 -4.41 -0.96
C PRO A 92 3.23 -4.59 0.39
N ALA A 93 2.05 -4.00 0.53
CA ALA A 93 1.19 -4.19 1.70
C ALA A 93 0.48 -5.55 1.66
N THR A 94 0.03 -5.97 0.48
CA THR A 94 -0.53 -7.30 0.20
C THR A 94 -0.03 -7.81 -1.13
N ILE A 95 0.00 -9.13 -1.29
CA ILE A 95 0.25 -9.80 -2.57
C ILE A 95 -1.04 -10.52 -2.94
N ASP A 96 -1.63 -10.12 -4.06
CA ASP A 96 -2.89 -10.66 -4.53
C ASP A 96 -2.68 -11.70 -5.65
N GLN A 97 -1.61 -11.53 -6.46
CA GLN A 97 -1.27 -12.39 -7.57
C GLN A 97 0.24 -12.43 -7.79
N VAL A 98 0.73 -13.59 -8.18
CA VAL A 98 2.12 -13.78 -8.62
C VAL A 98 2.10 -14.57 -9.92
N ASP A 99 2.82 -14.08 -10.93
CA ASP A 99 2.95 -14.74 -12.22
C ASP A 99 4.42 -14.96 -12.56
N ILE A 100 4.69 -16.05 -13.29
CA ILE A 100 5.98 -16.28 -13.94
C ILE A 100 5.83 -15.96 -15.43
N ILE A 101 6.70 -15.13 -15.94
CA ILE A 101 6.72 -14.71 -17.34
C ILE A 101 7.91 -15.39 -18.04
N MET A 102 7.61 -16.14 -19.10
CA MET A 102 8.57 -16.81 -19.96
C MET A 102 8.34 -16.35 -21.41
N GLY A 103 9.11 -15.38 -21.87
CA GLY A 103 8.89 -14.74 -23.16
C GLY A 103 7.51 -14.08 -23.22
N THR A 104 6.61 -14.60 -24.05
CA THR A 104 5.22 -14.10 -24.19
C THR A 104 4.22 -14.87 -23.32
N LEU A 105 4.63 -15.93 -22.66
CA LEU A 105 3.76 -16.79 -21.86
C LEU A 105 3.78 -16.34 -20.40
N THR A 106 2.60 -16.29 -19.80
CA THR A 106 2.41 -15.95 -18.37
C THR A 106 1.76 -17.14 -17.67
N PHE A 107 2.40 -17.59 -16.59
CA PHE A 107 1.95 -18.71 -15.78
C PHE A 107 1.58 -18.20 -14.38
N PRO A 108 0.32 -18.30 -13.96
CA PRO A 108 -0.07 -17.95 -12.60
C PRO A 108 0.56 -18.94 -11.61
N VAL A 109 0.94 -18.43 -10.45
CA VAL A 109 1.58 -19.17 -9.36
C VAL A 109 0.69 -19.12 -8.13
N ASP A 110 0.37 -20.26 -7.55
CA ASP A 110 -0.42 -20.33 -6.33
C ASP A 110 0.32 -19.72 -5.15
N ILE A 111 -0.37 -18.90 -4.35
CA ILE A 111 0.19 -18.32 -3.14
C ILE A 111 -0.17 -19.22 -1.95
N LYS A 112 0.86 -19.76 -1.28
CA LYS A 112 0.72 -20.64 -0.11
C LYS A 112 1.39 -20.05 1.12
N THR A 113 1.07 -20.62 2.27
CA THR A 113 1.72 -20.24 3.53
C THR A 113 3.18 -20.66 3.56
N TYR A 114 4.04 -19.89 4.24
CA TYR A 114 5.45 -20.27 4.39
C TYR A 114 5.64 -21.59 5.13
N SER A 115 4.72 -21.96 6.00
CA SER A 115 4.71 -23.25 6.68
C SER A 115 4.55 -24.43 5.70
N GLU A 116 3.77 -24.30 4.64
CA GLU A 116 3.65 -25.33 3.59
C GLU A 116 4.96 -25.45 2.79
N TYR A 117 5.61 -24.33 2.47
CA TYR A 117 6.93 -24.34 1.83
C TYR A 117 7.97 -25.08 2.69
N THR A 118 7.99 -24.87 4.01
CA THR A 118 8.99 -25.51 4.89
C THR A 118 8.86 -27.01 4.93
N ARG A 119 7.68 -27.59 4.69
CA ARG A 119 7.41 -29.04 4.70
C ARG A 119 7.92 -29.78 3.47
N ILE A 120 8.39 -29.08 2.45
CA ILE A 120 8.94 -29.72 1.26
C ILE A 120 10.28 -30.36 1.59
N ALA A 121 10.38 -31.66 1.38
CA ALA A 121 11.59 -32.41 1.67
C ALA A 121 12.74 -32.10 0.70
N LEU A 122 12.44 -31.99 -0.60
CA LEU A 122 13.42 -31.73 -1.66
C LEU A 122 13.18 -30.36 -2.28
N LYS A 123 14.01 -29.36 -1.94
CA LYS A 123 13.83 -27.97 -2.35
C LYS A 123 14.68 -27.52 -3.55
N ASN A 124 15.69 -28.29 -3.94
CA ASN A 124 16.69 -27.90 -4.95
C ASN A 124 16.30 -28.29 -6.39
N ILE A 125 15.02 -28.29 -6.71
CA ILE A 125 14.52 -28.55 -8.06
C ILE A 125 14.36 -27.22 -8.78
N VAL A 126 15.03 -27.04 -9.91
CA VAL A 126 14.91 -25.86 -10.78
C VAL A 126 13.91 -26.19 -11.89
N SER A 127 12.81 -25.48 -11.94
CA SER A 127 11.75 -25.63 -12.95
C SER A 127 10.79 -24.45 -12.87
N ILE A 128 9.74 -24.42 -13.68
CA ILE A 128 8.65 -23.45 -13.59
C ILE A 128 8.01 -23.58 -12.20
N PRO A 129 7.98 -22.51 -11.39
CA PRO A 129 7.33 -22.54 -10.09
C PRO A 129 5.85 -22.89 -10.17
N LYS A 130 5.39 -23.76 -9.28
CA LYS A 130 3.98 -24.12 -9.12
C LYS A 130 3.29 -23.31 -8.05
N PHE A 131 4.05 -22.95 -7.01
CA PHE A 131 3.55 -22.08 -5.96
C PHE A 131 4.66 -21.21 -5.38
N CYS A 132 4.27 -20.14 -4.73
CA CYS A 132 5.14 -19.29 -3.96
C CYS A 132 4.62 -19.14 -2.53
N SER A 133 5.49 -18.68 -1.63
CA SER A 133 5.15 -18.46 -0.23
C SER A 133 5.78 -17.15 0.23
N TYR A 134 4.94 -16.28 0.78
CA TYR A 134 5.39 -15.02 1.32
C TYR A 134 5.82 -15.16 2.76
N LYS A 135 7.02 -14.69 3.05
CA LYS A 135 7.59 -14.64 4.40
C LYS A 135 7.86 -13.19 4.76
N GLU A 136 7.14 -12.71 5.75
CA GLU A 136 7.39 -11.40 6.32
C GLU A 136 8.70 -11.40 7.10
N GLY A 137 9.48 -10.33 6.94
CA GLY A 137 10.78 -10.18 7.59
C GLY A 137 11.24 -8.73 7.65
N MET A 138 12.27 -8.48 8.45
CA MET A 138 12.98 -7.20 8.51
C MET A 138 14.46 -7.46 8.25
N PRO A 139 15.14 -6.67 7.42
CA PRO A 139 14.66 -5.48 6.68
C PRO A 139 13.85 -5.82 5.42
N PHE A 140 13.86 -7.06 4.95
CA PHE A 140 13.22 -7.48 3.71
C PHE A 140 12.15 -8.53 3.97
N ASN A 141 11.10 -8.49 3.14
CA ASN A 141 10.21 -9.61 2.94
C ASN A 141 10.79 -10.54 1.88
N GLU A 142 10.48 -11.81 1.96
CA GLU A 142 10.98 -12.83 1.06
C GLU A 142 9.81 -13.53 0.37
N LEU A 143 9.85 -13.63 -0.96
CA LEU A 143 8.91 -14.41 -1.74
C LEU A 143 9.62 -15.69 -2.20
N TRP A 144 9.32 -16.81 -1.56
CA TRP A 144 9.92 -18.12 -1.80
C TRP A 144 9.17 -18.88 -2.87
N PHE A 145 9.87 -19.53 -3.76
CA PHE A 145 9.29 -20.27 -4.88
C PHE A 145 9.62 -21.76 -4.84
N PHE A 146 8.64 -22.56 -5.23
CA PHE A 146 8.87 -23.99 -5.45
C PHE A 146 8.15 -24.48 -6.71
N PRO A 147 8.88 -25.14 -7.63
CA PRO A 147 10.36 -25.22 -7.75
C PRO A 147 11.09 -23.88 -7.80
N ILE A 148 12.42 -23.91 -7.73
CA ILE A 148 13.30 -22.73 -7.85
C ILE A 148 13.11 -22.12 -9.25
N ILE A 149 13.03 -20.79 -9.32
CA ILE A 149 12.89 -20.05 -10.57
C ILE A 149 14.18 -20.14 -11.39
N PRO A 150 14.12 -20.52 -12.67
CA PRO A 150 15.25 -20.42 -13.59
C PRO A 150 15.67 -18.98 -13.87
N SER A 151 16.95 -18.76 -14.16
CA SER A 151 17.54 -17.43 -14.41
C SER A 151 17.04 -16.69 -15.65
N SER A 152 16.26 -17.33 -16.51
CA SER A 152 15.73 -16.72 -17.73
C SER A 152 14.29 -16.24 -17.63
N TYR A 153 13.69 -16.33 -16.45
CA TYR A 153 12.29 -15.98 -16.24
C TYR A 153 12.14 -14.67 -15.49
N SER A 154 11.00 -14.02 -15.71
CA SER A 154 10.61 -12.84 -14.92
C SER A 154 9.46 -13.20 -13.99
N VAL A 155 9.42 -12.55 -12.85
CA VAL A 155 8.35 -12.66 -11.86
C VAL A 155 7.57 -11.37 -11.83
N ARG A 156 6.26 -11.44 -12.04
CA ARG A 156 5.36 -10.33 -11.84
C ARG A 156 4.65 -10.51 -10.51
N VAL A 157 4.65 -9.48 -9.69
CA VAL A 157 3.93 -9.44 -8.42
C VAL A 157 2.90 -8.34 -8.48
N VAL A 158 1.65 -8.69 -8.23
CA VAL A 158 0.51 -7.75 -8.17
C VAL A 158 -0.07 -7.79 -6.77
N GLY A 159 -0.39 -6.62 -6.25
CA GLY A 159 -0.95 -6.47 -4.91
C GLY A 159 -1.34 -5.04 -4.59
N LYS A 160 -1.25 -4.65 -3.33
CA LYS A 160 -1.52 -3.30 -2.87
C LYS A 160 -0.27 -2.66 -2.29
N SER A 161 -0.06 -1.39 -2.64
CA SER A 161 0.99 -0.57 -2.03
C SER A 161 0.53 -0.01 -0.69
N TYR A 162 1.48 0.29 0.18
CA TYR A 162 1.20 1.12 1.35
C TYR A 162 0.78 2.52 0.92
N LEU A 163 0.01 3.20 1.77
CA LEU A 163 -0.29 4.61 1.60
C LEU A 163 1.01 5.44 1.67
N PRO A 164 1.12 6.51 0.89
CA PRO A 164 2.33 7.33 0.84
C PRO A 164 2.66 7.91 2.21
N GLN A 165 3.95 8.08 2.48
CA GLN A 165 4.46 8.79 3.63
C GLN A 165 5.11 10.09 3.13
N TYR A 166 4.95 11.16 3.87
CA TYR A 166 5.45 12.48 3.50
C TYR A 166 6.65 12.86 4.35
N THR A 167 7.67 13.42 3.72
CA THR A 167 8.88 13.91 4.41
C THR A 167 8.85 15.42 4.61
N ASN A 168 8.07 16.12 3.76
CA ASN A 168 7.97 17.58 3.77
C ASN A 168 6.50 18.03 3.71
N ILE A 169 6.18 19.10 4.45
CA ILE A 169 4.85 19.73 4.46
C ILE A 169 4.46 20.36 3.12
N SER A 170 5.44 20.67 2.26
CA SER A 170 5.21 21.26 0.92
C SER A 170 4.84 20.22 -0.14
N GLU A 171 4.92 18.93 0.18
CA GLU A 171 4.57 17.86 -0.76
C GLU A 171 3.08 17.88 -1.09
N SER A 172 2.76 17.54 -2.35
CA SER A 172 1.36 17.42 -2.79
C SER A 172 0.80 16.06 -2.39
N VAL A 173 -0.42 16.06 -1.88
CA VAL A 173 -1.14 14.84 -1.51
C VAL A 173 -1.93 14.36 -2.73
N ILE A 174 -1.50 13.22 -3.29
CA ILE A 174 -2.14 12.59 -4.45
C ILE A 174 -2.97 11.42 -3.94
N MET A 175 -4.22 11.71 -3.60
CA MET A 175 -5.20 10.73 -3.09
C MET A 175 -6.58 10.99 -3.70
N PRO A 176 -7.45 9.96 -3.78
CA PRO A 176 -8.84 10.19 -4.13
C PRO A 176 -9.50 11.20 -3.18
N PRO A 177 -10.41 12.07 -3.66
CA PRO A 177 -11.01 13.15 -2.85
C PRO A 177 -11.62 12.67 -1.54
N GLU A 178 -12.29 11.52 -1.56
CA GLU A 178 -12.89 10.90 -0.37
C GLU A 178 -11.86 10.52 0.71
N TYR A 179 -10.62 10.20 0.29
CA TYR A 179 -9.53 9.94 1.23
C TYR A 179 -9.02 11.21 1.88
N VAL A 180 -8.91 12.29 1.09
CA VAL A 180 -8.43 13.59 1.60
C VAL A 180 -9.37 14.13 2.66
N GLU A 181 -10.68 14.10 2.40
CA GLU A 181 -11.69 14.54 3.37
C GLU A 181 -11.64 13.71 4.66
N ALA A 182 -11.66 12.39 4.54
CA ALA A 182 -11.57 11.51 5.70
C ALA A 182 -10.24 11.69 6.46
N LEU A 183 -9.14 11.98 5.75
CA LEU A 183 -7.82 12.23 6.33
C LEU A 183 -7.83 13.48 7.20
N ILE A 184 -8.43 14.58 6.72
CA ILE A 184 -8.53 15.85 7.47
C ILE A 184 -9.28 15.64 8.79
N TYR A 185 -10.45 14.99 8.76
CA TYR A 185 -11.23 14.76 9.98
C TYR A 185 -10.54 13.81 10.96
N ASN A 186 -9.93 12.73 10.46
CA ASN A 186 -9.23 11.78 11.32
C ASN A 186 -7.92 12.37 11.87
N LEU A 187 -7.19 13.18 11.09
CA LEU A 187 -6.02 13.89 11.57
C LEU A 187 -6.40 14.89 12.67
N ALA A 188 -7.50 15.62 12.50
CA ALA A 188 -8.02 16.53 13.52
C ALA A 188 -8.29 15.80 14.86
N LEU A 189 -8.89 14.59 14.81
CA LEU A 189 -9.09 13.76 16.00
C LEU A 189 -7.77 13.32 16.65
N HIS A 190 -6.76 13.00 15.86
CA HIS A 190 -5.44 12.61 16.37
C HIS A 190 -4.68 13.79 16.98
N LEU A 191 -4.89 15.01 16.45
CA LEU A 191 -4.24 16.22 16.95
C LEU A 191 -4.94 16.81 18.18
N ALA A 192 -6.25 16.66 18.32
CA ALA A 192 -7.01 17.28 19.41
C ALA A 192 -6.41 17.07 20.82
N PRO A 193 -5.97 15.87 21.23
CA PRO A 193 -5.36 15.65 22.53
C PRO A 193 -4.04 16.41 22.74
N MET A 194 -3.26 16.62 21.66
CA MET A 194 -1.97 17.32 21.72
C MET A 194 -2.14 18.81 22.06
N PHE A 195 -3.29 19.38 21.69
CA PHE A 195 -3.64 20.79 21.95
C PHE A 195 -4.58 20.95 23.13
N GLY A 196 -4.83 19.88 23.90
CA GLY A 196 -5.75 19.93 25.05
C GLY A 196 -7.20 20.20 24.64
N GLN A 197 -7.55 19.95 23.37
CA GLN A 197 -8.88 20.16 22.84
C GLN A 197 -9.71 18.89 22.90
N ASN A 198 -11.01 19.05 23.16
CA ASN A 198 -11.96 17.94 23.07
C ASN A 198 -12.57 17.91 21.67
N ALA A 199 -12.51 16.77 21.01
CA ALA A 199 -13.18 16.61 19.73
C ALA A 199 -14.70 16.69 19.89
N SER A 200 -15.35 17.50 19.06
CA SER A 200 -16.82 17.57 19.02
C SER A 200 -17.43 16.25 18.53
N GLU A 201 -18.64 15.93 18.99
CA GLU A 201 -19.36 14.74 18.51
C GLU A 201 -19.54 14.76 16.98
N GLY A 202 -19.79 15.93 16.40
CA GLY A 202 -19.89 16.10 14.94
C GLY A 202 -18.60 15.72 14.22
N LEU A 203 -17.43 16.13 14.74
CA LEU A 203 -16.13 15.77 14.19
C LEU A 203 -15.89 14.25 14.25
N ILE A 204 -16.24 13.61 15.38
CA ILE A 204 -16.14 12.15 15.55
C ILE A 204 -17.05 11.42 14.55
N MET A 205 -18.27 11.89 14.35
CA MET A 205 -19.20 11.30 13.38
C MET A 205 -18.68 11.42 11.96
N MET A 206 -18.17 12.57 11.54
CA MET A 206 -17.59 12.78 10.19
C MET A 206 -16.37 11.91 9.95
N ALA A 207 -15.45 11.83 10.89
CA ALA A 207 -14.27 10.99 10.79
C ALA A 207 -14.64 9.49 10.64
N ASN A 208 -15.56 9.00 11.46
CA ASN A 208 -16.03 7.61 11.40
C ASN A 208 -16.80 7.31 10.11
N SER A 209 -17.62 8.24 9.64
CA SER A 209 -18.37 8.09 8.37
C SER A 209 -17.42 8.01 7.19
N GLY A 210 -16.43 8.90 7.10
CA GLY A 210 -15.41 8.87 6.05
C GLY A 210 -14.65 7.55 6.01
N MET A 211 -14.20 7.04 7.17
CA MET A 211 -13.52 5.75 7.26
C MET A 211 -14.41 4.57 6.81
N LYS A 212 -15.68 4.57 7.21
CA LYS A 212 -16.63 3.53 6.78
C LYS A 212 -16.84 3.55 5.26
N HIS A 213 -16.96 4.74 4.68
CA HIS A 213 -17.15 4.92 3.24
C HIS A 213 -15.94 4.36 2.46
N ILE A 214 -14.72 4.71 2.85
CA ILE A 214 -13.49 4.20 2.22
C ILE A 214 -13.42 2.68 2.32
N LYS A 215 -13.64 2.11 3.50
CA LYS A 215 -13.61 0.66 3.70
C LYS A 215 -14.63 -0.06 2.83
N HIS A 216 -15.86 0.45 2.77
CA HIS A 216 -16.91 -0.13 1.94
C HIS A 216 -16.55 -0.11 0.45
N LYS A 217 -16.03 1.01 -0.04
CA LYS A 217 -15.58 1.15 -1.43
C LYS A 217 -14.46 0.17 -1.77
N ASN A 218 -13.47 0.01 -0.90
CA ASN A 218 -12.35 -0.90 -1.12
C ASN A 218 -12.78 -2.37 -1.10
N VAL A 219 -13.73 -2.75 -0.24
CA VAL A 219 -14.28 -4.10 -0.22
C VAL A 219 -15.01 -4.40 -1.53
N LEU A 220 -15.84 -3.49 -2.02
CA LEU A 220 -16.57 -3.66 -3.29
C LEU A 220 -15.63 -3.78 -4.50
N THR A 221 -14.50 -3.10 -4.47
CA THR A 221 -13.51 -3.15 -5.55
C THR A 221 -12.75 -4.49 -5.57
N ASN A 222 -12.65 -5.16 -4.45
CA ASN A 222 -11.94 -6.44 -4.31
C ASN A 222 -12.84 -7.68 -4.50
N ILE A 223 -14.15 -7.51 -4.67
CA ILE A 223 -15.04 -8.63 -5.01
C ILE A 223 -14.88 -8.88 -6.52
N PRO A 224 -14.39 -10.06 -6.96
CA PRO A 224 -14.38 -10.40 -8.37
C PRO A 224 -15.81 -10.35 -8.89
N ARG A 225 -16.08 -9.49 -9.86
CA ARG A 225 -17.37 -9.52 -10.57
C ARG A 225 -17.41 -10.84 -11.34
N VAL A 226 -18.16 -11.80 -10.84
CA VAL A 226 -18.55 -12.97 -11.62
C VAL A 226 -19.47 -12.43 -12.72
N ILE A 227 -18.92 -12.22 -13.90
CA ILE A 227 -19.71 -11.99 -15.10
C ILE A 227 -20.32 -13.36 -15.40
N ASN A 228 -21.55 -13.56 -14.95
CA ASN A 228 -22.38 -14.67 -15.42
C ASN A 228 -22.73 -14.37 -16.89
N ASP A 229 -21.82 -14.74 -17.78
CA ASP A 229 -22.10 -14.81 -19.20
C ASP A 229 -22.98 -16.05 -19.44
N PHE A 230 -24.25 -15.95 -19.05
CA PHE A 230 -25.27 -16.87 -19.52
C PHE A 230 -25.52 -16.48 -20.98
N GLY A 231 -24.69 -17.07 -21.88
CA GLY A 231 -24.96 -17.07 -23.29
C GLY A 231 -26.37 -17.55 -23.51
N GLN A 232 -27.22 -16.66 -23.98
CA GLN A 232 -28.51 -17.02 -24.57
C GLN A 232 -28.21 -17.81 -25.86
N GLY A 233 -28.17 -19.13 -25.74
CA GLY A 233 -28.36 -20.01 -26.88
C GLY A 233 -29.84 -20.02 -27.19
N GLY A 234 -30.20 -19.43 -28.32
CA GLY A 234 -31.44 -19.63 -29.04
C GLY A 234 -31.11 -20.23 -30.36
#